data_5e91a33268e9c6597d27b22d0a2f5673
#
_entry.id   5e91a33268e9c6597d27b22d0a2f5673
#
_cell.length_a   1.000
_cell.length_b   1.000
_cell.length_c   1.000
_cell.angle_alpha   90.00
_cell.angle_beta   90.00
_cell.angle_gamma   90.00
#
_symmetry.space_group_name_H-M   'P 1'
#
loop_
_entity.id
_entity.type
_entity.pdbx_description
1 polymer ?
#
loop_
_entity_poly.entity_id
_entity_poly.type
_entity_poly.pdbx_seq_one_letter_code
_entity_poly.pdbx_strand_id
1 'polypeptide(L)'
;VPAATRHRVVVVGGGFAGLQAALKLARTRAEVDVTLVDRRNFHLFQPLAYQVATGALSPSEICYPLRTIFRGRANVEVVLAEATGFDLDAREVSLRPSAAHVPAPSKLPYDSLLVAGGSRYSYFGHDDWHRFAPELKSLEG
;
A
#
# COMPACT_ATOMS: atom_id res chain seq x y z
N VAL A 1 -25.71 -5.11 25.14
CA VAL A 1 -24.79 -6.11 24.52
C VAL A 1 -23.58 -5.34 24.05
N PRO A 2 -22.35 -5.61 24.53
CA PRO A 2 -21.18 -4.95 23.98
C PRO A 2 -21.09 -5.26 22.48
N ALA A 3 -20.90 -4.24 21.65
CA ALA A 3 -20.69 -4.42 20.24
C ALA A 3 -19.47 -5.35 20.06
N ALA A 4 -19.63 -6.44 19.32
CA ALA A 4 -18.53 -7.33 19.02
C ALA A 4 -17.41 -6.49 18.36
N THR A 5 -16.23 -6.47 18.97
CA THR A 5 -15.08 -5.79 18.39
C THR A 5 -14.73 -6.48 17.08
N ARG A 6 -14.83 -5.72 15.98
CA ARG A 6 -14.48 -6.24 14.66
C ARG A 6 -12.98 -6.58 14.61
N HIS A 7 -12.65 -7.65 13.93
CA HIS A 7 -11.25 -8.08 13.77
C HIS A 7 -10.48 -7.09 12.90
N ARG A 8 -9.43 -6.49 13.44
CA ARG A 8 -8.64 -5.45 12.75
C ARG A 8 -7.53 -6.11 11.91
N VAL A 9 -7.59 -5.88 10.62
CA VAL A 9 -6.58 -6.36 9.67
C VAL A 9 -5.81 -5.16 9.13
N VAL A 10 -4.51 -5.11 9.38
CA VAL A 10 -3.62 -4.12 8.75
C VAL A 10 -2.91 -4.76 7.57
N VAL A 11 -3.03 -4.14 6.40
CA VAL A 11 -2.35 -4.53 5.16
C VAL A 11 -1.34 -3.45 4.80
N VAL A 12 -0.06 -3.79 4.76
CA VAL A 12 1.01 -2.86 4.41
C VAL A 12 1.44 -3.08 2.97
N GLY A 13 1.18 -2.09 2.12
CA GLY A 13 1.48 -2.09 0.69
C GLY A 13 0.24 -2.25 -0.19
N GLY A 14 -0.02 -1.24 -1.04
CA GLY A 14 -1.13 -1.18 -2.03
C GLY A 14 -0.78 -1.74 -3.41
N GLY A 15 0.28 -2.55 -3.50
CA GLY A 15 0.65 -3.29 -4.70
C GLY A 15 -0.32 -4.44 -5.01
N PHE A 16 0.08 -5.35 -5.91
CA PHE A 16 -0.81 -6.46 -6.34
C PHE A 16 -1.30 -7.31 -5.18
N ALA A 17 -0.40 -7.76 -4.30
CA ALA A 17 -0.75 -8.65 -3.20
C ALA A 17 -1.65 -7.95 -2.17
N GLY A 18 -1.26 -6.77 -1.71
CA GLY A 18 -2.02 -6.03 -0.70
C GLY A 18 -3.38 -5.56 -1.21
N LEU A 19 -3.44 -5.05 -2.45
CA LEU A 19 -4.71 -4.67 -3.08
C LEU A 19 -5.67 -5.86 -3.18
N GLN A 20 -5.22 -7.02 -3.67
CA GLN A 20 -6.06 -8.21 -3.81
C GLN A 20 -6.53 -8.75 -2.45
N ALA A 21 -5.65 -8.73 -1.44
CA ALA A 21 -6.03 -9.11 -0.08
C ALA A 21 -7.11 -8.18 0.48
N ALA A 22 -6.90 -6.87 0.40
CA ALA A 22 -7.87 -5.88 0.88
C ALA A 22 -9.21 -5.98 0.14
N LEU A 23 -9.20 -6.20 -1.19
CA LEU A 23 -10.43 -6.41 -1.98
C LEU A 23 -11.18 -7.67 -1.57
N LYS A 24 -10.47 -8.76 -1.27
CA LYS A 24 -11.08 -10.01 -0.78
C LYS A 24 -11.70 -9.80 0.60
N LEU A 25 -10.97 -9.18 1.51
CA LEU A 25 -11.46 -8.87 2.86
C LEU A 25 -12.64 -7.90 2.85
N ALA A 26 -12.63 -6.91 1.95
CA ALA A 26 -13.73 -5.97 1.76
C ALA A 26 -15.07 -6.65 1.36
N ARG A 27 -15.00 -7.83 0.78
CA ARG A 27 -16.16 -8.60 0.29
C ARG A 27 -16.55 -9.75 1.23
N THR A 28 -15.76 -10.02 2.25
CA THR A 28 -16.07 -11.10 3.19
C THR A 28 -17.30 -10.77 4.03
N ARG A 29 -18.03 -11.79 4.47
CA ARG A 29 -19.13 -11.65 5.44
C ARG A 29 -18.62 -11.60 6.89
N ALA A 30 -17.32 -11.85 7.12
CA ALA A 30 -16.75 -11.75 8.45
C ALA A 30 -16.74 -10.30 8.95
N GLU A 31 -16.86 -10.15 10.26
CA GLU A 31 -16.78 -8.85 10.94
C GLU A 31 -15.32 -8.37 11.01
N VAL A 32 -14.82 -7.84 9.90
CA VAL A 32 -13.44 -7.34 9.80
C VAL A 32 -13.41 -5.86 9.40
N ASP A 33 -12.45 -5.13 9.97
CA ASP A 33 -12.06 -3.79 9.55
C ASP A 33 -10.65 -3.87 8.97
N VAL A 34 -10.48 -3.37 7.75
CA VAL A 34 -9.22 -3.42 7.01
C VAL A 34 -8.63 -2.02 6.93
N THR A 35 -7.38 -1.88 7.36
CA THR A 35 -6.60 -0.67 7.12
C THR A 35 -5.50 -0.98 6.11
N LEU A 36 -5.62 -0.42 4.90
CA LEU A 36 -4.59 -0.51 3.87
C LEU A 36 -3.64 0.68 4.00
N VAL A 37 -2.39 0.41 4.31
CA VAL A 37 -1.33 1.41 4.45
C VAL A 37 -0.44 1.38 3.22
N ASP A 38 -0.30 2.52 2.54
CA ASP A 38 0.68 2.71 1.49
C ASP A 38 1.26 4.12 1.54
N ARG A 39 2.51 4.29 1.16
CA ARG A 39 3.14 5.60 1.03
C ARG A 39 2.64 6.39 -0.19
N ARG A 40 1.99 5.72 -1.14
CA ARG A 40 1.38 6.29 -2.33
C ARG A 40 -0.13 6.05 -2.32
N ASN A 41 -0.90 7.03 -2.76
CA ASN A 41 -2.36 6.88 -2.85
C ASN A 41 -2.82 6.24 -4.16
N PHE A 42 -2.02 5.39 -4.76
CA PHE A 42 -2.40 4.72 -6.00
C PHE A 42 -1.79 3.30 -6.10
N HIS A 43 -2.54 2.44 -6.77
CA HIS A 43 -2.05 1.17 -7.27
C HIS A 43 -1.45 1.37 -8.66
N LEU A 44 -0.20 0.99 -8.83
CA LEU A 44 0.48 1.00 -10.12
C LEU A 44 0.33 -0.36 -10.81
N PHE A 45 -0.27 -0.38 -12.01
CA PHE A 45 -0.26 -1.58 -12.84
C PHE A 45 1.09 -1.71 -13.56
N GLN A 46 2.10 -2.09 -12.82
CA GLN A 46 3.50 -2.14 -13.21
C GLN A 46 3.79 -2.92 -14.52
N PRO A 47 3.06 -3.99 -14.92
CA PRO A 47 3.31 -4.67 -16.19
C PRO A 47 3.23 -3.77 -17.43
N LEU A 48 2.53 -2.62 -17.35
CA LEU A 48 2.44 -1.65 -18.44
C LEU A 48 3.42 -0.46 -18.31
N ALA A 49 4.31 -0.46 -17.33
CA ALA A 49 5.27 0.64 -17.12
C ALA A 49 6.18 0.86 -18.34
N TYR A 50 6.53 -0.19 -19.07
CA TYR A 50 7.31 -0.08 -20.29
C TYR A 50 6.59 0.71 -21.41
N GLN A 51 5.27 0.66 -21.48
CA GLN A 51 4.49 1.45 -22.43
C GLN A 51 4.46 2.93 -22.05
N VAL A 52 4.52 3.25 -20.76
CA VAL A 52 4.70 4.63 -20.31
C VAL A 52 6.10 5.11 -20.66
N ALA A 53 7.14 4.32 -20.40
CA ALA A 53 8.51 4.67 -20.72
C ALA A 53 8.75 4.90 -22.22
N THR A 54 8.01 4.23 -23.08
CA THR A 54 8.07 4.40 -24.55
C THR A 54 7.09 5.44 -25.09
N GLY A 55 6.31 6.11 -24.22
CA GLY A 55 5.35 7.14 -24.62
C GLY A 55 4.04 6.61 -25.24
N ALA A 56 3.79 5.30 -25.19
CA ALA A 56 2.58 4.69 -25.71
C ALA A 56 1.36 4.89 -24.79
N LEU A 57 1.58 5.02 -23.49
CA LEU A 57 0.56 5.29 -22.49
C LEU A 57 0.97 6.46 -21.60
N SER A 58 -0.02 7.17 -21.05
CA SER A 58 0.24 8.14 -19.99
C SER A 58 0.34 7.46 -18.62
N PRO A 59 1.09 8.00 -17.66
CA PRO A 59 1.15 7.46 -16.29
C PRO A 59 -0.22 7.28 -15.65
N SER A 60 -1.16 8.16 -15.94
CA SER A 60 -2.53 8.11 -15.39
C SER A 60 -3.34 6.90 -15.84
N GLU A 61 -2.99 6.29 -16.98
CA GLU A 61 -3.69 5.11 -17.50
C GLU A 61 -3.34 3.82 -16.78
N ILE A 62 -2.21 3.81 -16.07
CA ILE A 62 -1.75 2.63 -15.31
C ILE A 62 -1.76 2.85 -13.79
N CYS A 63 -2.23 4.02 -13.34
CA CYS A 63 -2.34 4.38 -11.92
C CYS A 63 -3.78 4.49 -11.48
N TYR A 64 -4.16 3.72 -10.47
CA TYR A 64 -5.52 3.73 -9.93
C TYR A 64 -5.50 4.20 -8.47
N PRO A 65 -6.16 5.32 -8.13
CA PRO A 65 -6.19 5.81 -6.75
C PRO A 65 -6.80 4.79 -5.80
N LEU A 66 -6.08 4.42 -4.75
CA LEU A 66 -6.52 3.41 -3.79
C LEU A 66 -7.85 3.77 -3.12
N ARG A 67 -8.02 5.04 -2.73
CA ARG A 67 -9.27 5.52 -2.13
C ARG A 67 -10.47 5.45 -3.09
N THR A 68 -10.22 5.55 -4.39
CA THR A 68 -11.27 5.38 -5.40
C THR A 68 -11.67 3.91 -5.55
N ILE A 69 -10.70 3.00 -5.51
CA ILE A 69 -10.95 1.54 -5.59
C ILE A 69 -11.84 1.07 -4.42
N PHE A 70 -11.61 1.63 -3.22
CA PHE A 70 -12.35 1.24 -2.02
C PHE A 70 -13.55 2.15 -1.70
N ARG A 71 -13.92 3.07 -2.62
CA ARG A 71 -15.08 3.93 -2.42
C ARG A 71 -16.35 3.10 -2.17
N GLY A 72 -17.09 3.42 -1.11
CA GLY A 72 -18.29 2.70 -0.71
C GLY A 72 -18.05 1.38 0.04
N ARG A 73 -16.81 1.07 0.39
CA ARG A 73 -16.46 -0.06 1.26
C ARG A 73 -16.29 0.44 2.70
N ALA A 74 -17.37 0.38 3.49
CA ALA A 74 -17.38 0.93 4.86
C ALA A 74 -16.37 0.25 5.81
N ASN A 75 -15.94 -0.95 5.50
CA ASN A 75 -14.99 -1.73 6.30
C ASN A 75 -13.53 -1.63 5.81
N VAL A 76 -13.23 -0.73 4.87
CA VAL A 76 -11.85 -0.52 4.37
C VAL A 76 -11.48 0.94 4.49
N GLU A 77 -10.38 1.22 5.20
CA GLU A 77 -9.74 2.51 5.29
C GLU A 77 -8.39 2.49 4.56
N VAL A 78 -8.07 3.55 3.82
CA VAL A 78 -6.77 3.74 3.16
C VAL A 78 -6.01 4.84 3.87
N VAL A 79 -4.87 4.48 4.45
CA VAL A 79 -3.95 5.37 5.18
C VAL A 79 -2.72 5.65 4.34
N LEU A 80 -2.49 6.94 4.04
CA LEU A 80 -1.32 7.40 3.28
C LEU A 80 -0.15 7.63 4.22
N ALA A 81 0.61 6.58 4.45
CA ALA A 81 1.76 6.58 5.36
C ALA A 81 2.77 5.50 4.99
N GLU A 82 3.99 5.67 5.47
CA GLU A 82 5.03 4.66 5.41
C GLU A 82 5.07 3.86 6.71
N ALA A 83 5.04 2.54 6.61
CA ALA A 83 5.30 1.66 7.75
C ALA A 83 6.80 1.66 8.06
N THR A 84 7.16 2.11 9.25
CA THR A 84 8.56 2.28 9.69
C THR A 84 9.02 1.22 10.69
N GLY A 85 8.09 0.48 11.28
CA GLY A 85 8.41 -0.57 12.24
C GLY A 85 7.21 -1.45 12.56
N PHE A 86 7.50 -2.63 13.08
CA PHE A 86 6.50 -3.63 13.48
C PHE A 86 6.83 -4.09 14.90
N ASP A 87 5.91 -3.88 15.83
CA ASP A 87 5.95 -4.46 17.16
C ASP A 87 5.01 -5.67 17.18
N LEU A 88 5.60 -6.87 17.16
CA LEU A 88 4.83 -8.11 17.08
C LEU A 88 4.22 -8.50 18.44
N ASP A 89 4.86 -8.10 19.54
CA ASP A 89 4.37 -8.38 20.89
C ASP A 89 3.18 -7.47 21.23
N ALA A 90 3.32 -6.17 20.98
CA ALA A 90 2.24 -5.20 21.14
C ALA A 90 1.19 -5.27 20.01
N ARG A 91 1.48 -5.96 18.91
CA ARG A 91 0.67 -6.01 17.68
C ARG A 91 0.35 -4.62 17.15
N GLU A 92 1.40 -3.83 16.94
CA GLU A 92 1.31 -2.46 16.42
C GLU A 92 2.24 -2.25 15.21
N VAL A 93 1.78 -1.48 14.25
CA VAL A 93 2.59 -0.97 13.14
C VAL A 93 2.89 0.50 13.40
N SER A 94 4.17 0.86 13.43
CA SER A 94 4.61 2.25 13.50
C SER A 94 4.54 2.91 12.14
N LEU A 95 3.99 4.11 12.07
CA LEU A 95 3.76 4.83 10.83
C LEU A 95 4.41 6.21 10.84
N ARG A 96 4.81 6.65 9.65
CA ARG A 96 5.21 8.01 9.34
C ARG A 96 4.33 8.54 8.21
N PRO A 97 3.68 9.72 8.36
CA PRO A 97 2.91 10.33 7.27
C PRO A 97 3.76 10.46 6.01
N SER A 98 3.21 10.16 4.84
CA SER A 98 3.91 10.29 3.55
C SER A 98 4.09 11.73 3.11
N ALA A 99 3.30 12.67 3.67
CA ALA A 99 3.44 14.11 3.46
C ALA A 99 3.02 14.87 4.72
N ALA A 100 3.66 16.01 4.97
CA ALA A 100 3.49 16.78 6.20
C ALA A 100 2.05 17.25 6.47
N HIS A 101 1.24 17.43 5.42
CA HIS A 101 -0.15 17.90 5.49
C HIS A 101 -1.19 16.76 5.43
N VAL A 102 -0.75 15.51 5.36
CA VAL A 102 -1.66 14.34 5.34
C VAL A 102 -1.71 13.74 6.73
N PRO A 103 -2.88 13.77 7.39
CA PRO A 103 -3.01 13.17 8.70
C PRO A 103 -2.87 11.65 8.59
N ALA A 104 -2.04 11.08 9.44
CA ALA A 104 -1.93 9.65 9.64
C ALA A 104 -1.66 9.38 11.12
N PRO A 105 -2.17 8.27 11.68
CA PRO A 105 -1.82 7.88 13.04
C PRO A 105 -0.32 7.52 13.10
N SER A 106 0.31 7.72 14.26
CA SER A 106 1.70 7.31 14.47
C SER A 106 1.84 5.79 14.64
N LYS A 107 0.77 5.13 15.09
CA LYS A 107 0.69 3.69 15.32
C LYS A 107 -0.68 3.15 14.93
N LEU A 108 -0.71 1.93 14.41
CA LEU A 108 -1.93 1.17 14.12
C LEU A 108 -1.89 -0.16 14.85
N PRO A 109 -2.82 -0.41 15.77
CA PRO A 109 -2.99 -1.72 16.39
C PRO A 109 -3.68 -2.68 15.40
N TYR A 110 -3.31 -3.97 15.45
CA TYR A 110 -3.89 -5.00 14.61
C TYR A 110 -4.16 -6.30 15.36
N ASP A 111 -5.08 -7.09 14.85
CA ASP A 111 -5.30 -8.47 15.23
C ASP A 111 -4.65 -9.42 14.23
N SER A 112 -4.63 -9.03 12.94
CA SER A 112 -3.86 -9.67 11.88
C SER A 112 -3.09 -8.66 11.04
N LEU A 113 -1.87 -9.01 10.66
CA LEU A 113 -0.99 -8.18 9.83
C LEU A 113 -0.61 -8.92 8.55
N LEU A 114 -0.79 -8.24 7.41
CA LEU A 114 -0.27 -8.68 6.11
C LEU A 114 0.78 -7.69 5.63
N VAL A 115 2.02 -8.13 5.50
CA VAL A 115 3.11 -7.33 4.93
C VAL A 115 3.26 -7.67 3.45
N ALA A 116 2.87 -6.72 2.60
CA ALA A 116 2.87 -6.83 1.13
C ALA A 116 3.70 -5.72 0.49
N GLY A 117 4.87 -5.40 1.08
CA GLY A 117 5.72 -4.27 0.73
C GLY A 117 6.38 -4.34 -0.66
N GLY A 118 6.23 -5.47 -1.36
CA GLY A 118 6.82 -5.67 -2.68
C GLY A 118 8.33 -5.84 -2.64
N SER A 119 8.96 -5.54 -3.79
CA SER A 119 10.42 -5.62 -3.94
C SER A 119 10.95 -4.33 -4.54
N ARG A 120 12.21 -4.01 -4.28
CA ARG A 120 12.93 -2.89 -4.87
C ARG A 120 13.86 -3.37 -5.98
N TYR A 121 14.25 -2.44 -6.82
CA TYR A 121 15.34 -2.67 -7.76
C TYR A 121 16.65 -2.88 -7.00
N SER A 122 17.57 -3.66 -7.55
CA SER A 122 18.88 -3.87 -6.96
C SER A 122 19.92 -3.76 -8.05
N TYR A 123 20.93 -2.95 -7.81
CA TYR A 123 22.11 -2.82 -8.66
C TYR A 123 23.27 -3.68 -8.15
N PHE A 124 23.00 -4.66 -7.28
CA PHE A 124 23.98 -5.62 -6.75
C PHE A 124 25.20 -4.95 -6.10
N GLY A 125 24.99 -3.80 -5.43
CA GLY A 125 26.05 -3.02 -4.78
C GLY A 125 26.68 -1.93 -5.68
N HIS A 126 26.19 -1.77 -6.91
CA HIS A 126 26.64 -0.73 -7.85
C HIS A 126 25.58 0.38 -7.97
N ASP A 127 25.29 1.05 -6.87
CA ASP A 127 24.23 2.07 -6.82
C ASP A 127 24.50 3.29 -7.75
N ASP A 128 25.76 3.49 -8.15
CA ASP A 128 26.17 4.48 -9.15
C ASP A 128 25.60 4.19 -10.56
N TRP A 129 25.19 2.97 -10.85
CA TRP A 129 24.58 2.61 -12.13
C TRP A 129 23.17 3.19 -12.31
N HIS A 130 22.49 3.56 -11.22
CA HIS A 130 21.15 4.17 -11.28
C HIS A 130 21.07 5.34 -12.27
N ARG A 131 22.10 6.17 -12.34
CA ARG A 131 22.17 7.32 -13.28
C ARG A 131 22.20 6.93 -14.75
N PHE A 132 22.61 5.71 -15.07
CA PHE A 132 22.73 5.20 -16.46
C PHE A 132 21.64 4.19 -16.80
N ALA A 133 21.07 3.56 -15.81
CA ALA A 133 20.05 2.52 -15.94
C ALA A 133 18.90 2.78 -14.96
N PRO A 134 18.03 3.76 -15.26
CA PRO A 134 16.87 4.06 -14.40
C PRO A 134 15.94 2.85 -14.30
N GLU A 135 15.30 2.71 -13.16
CA GLU A 135 14.37 1.60 -12.93
C GLU A 135 13.02 1.82 -13.61
N LEU A 136 12.41 0.75 -14.14
CA LEU A 136 11.05 0.76 -14.69
C LEU A 136 10.00 0.20 -13.70
N LYS A 137 10.31 0.18 -12.41
CA LYS A 137 9.45 -0.43 -11.40
C LYS A 137 8.55 0.56 -10.69
N SER A 138 8.86 1.82 -10.81
CA SER A 138 8.11 2.94 -10.25
C SER A 138 7.91 4.02 -11.30
N LEU A 139 7.07 5.03 -11.00
CA LEU A 139 6.91 6.20 -11.86
C LEU A 139 7.96 7.28 -11.60
N GLU A 140 8.74 7.11 -10.55
CA GLU A 140 9.83 8.02 -10.16
C GLU A 140 11.18 7.60 -10.75
N GLY A 141 11.23 6.45 -11.44
CA GLY A 141 12.43 5.92 -12.08
C GLY A 141 12.75 6.54 -13.43
#